data_b51155910a8ba15bb0166427b22cd910
#
_entry.id   b51155910a8ba15bb0166427b22cd910
#
_cell.length_a   1.000
_cell.length_b   1.000
_cell.length_c   1.000
_cell.angle_alpha   90.00
_cell.angle_beta   90.00
_cell.angle_gamma   90.00
#
_symmetry.space_group_name_H-M   'P 1'
#
loop_
_entity.id
_entity.type
_entity.pdbx_description
1 polymer ?
#
loop_
_entity_poly.entity_id
_entity_poly.type
_entity_poly.pdbx_seq_one_letter_code
_entity_poly.pdbx_strand_id
1 'polypeptide(L)'
;MDTRERIKFRIGFSRMEKQYQWKDHVIFMGLLLGLAVWVNHGIQIKGLYMDDLYFWSCYGEQSFFEYVFPMGSTRFRFLYYLAAWFEMAVVRNHVALFVPINILLNAALSWYLYSIGWRLSRAKAIGFFTGAMFLASRMAYYQIGQVLGLMETMALWMAVSILWNLYRYINEENRENCCYFASLLYFGVCFVHERYMALLPLLLLALVVKKCKKISLWFSALISFGMVQLIRAFTIGSVLPAGTGGTQVADTLNIPQAIKFAFSQAAYVFGVNAGPEHLNGCPWSESPMWVKGLIAGADAVLLIMVLAFLVRFVTEKQKEHRWVMLFNTLLFVGFIALNIASSSVTIRVEMRWIYVSLAGALLFLSYIYGELTQGVKKELYLKRLWPWGILFALYVVLMLPAELFYRSCYPKLYLWPDQLRYNSLAEQTYEKYGDDIFGKTIYIVGNTYEMSDFTARTFFKVFDPNRKAEGTKVEFIDSIRDIGQVDGQMLVLREDPGHNAFQDITDFVRSLKLQVDYGYYSDGWMDEHASLTVMAGSTGEIELEIMYPGVMSGGESISIAKDEEPARILPLRSSVVTTSIQAEPWQLVQLKFDYNFYMQNAREQRGEDRLAAIVHITTP
;
A
#
# COMPACT_ATOMS: atom_id res chain seq x y z
N MET A 1 -9.75 13.21 -49.62
CA MET A 1 -8.28 13.42 -49.47
C MET A 1 -7.60 12.94 -50.72
N ASP A 2 -6.96 13.84 -51.44
CA ASP A 2 -6.31 13.52 -52.72
C ASP A 2 -5.15 12.55 -52.48
N THR A 3 -4.96 11.60 -53.38
CA THR A 3 -3.91 10.57 -53.33
C THR A 3 -2.52 11.18 -53.13
N ARG A 4 -2.29 12.41 -53.60
CA ARG A 4 -1.04 13.17 -53.43
C ARG A 4 -0.81 13.64 -51.98
N GLU A 5 -1.85 13.99 -51.23
CA GLU A 5 -1.73 14.40 -49.83
C GLU A 5 -1.56 13.19 -48.93
N ARG A 6 -2.21 12.05 -49.25
CA ARG A 6 -1.96 10.76 -48.59
C ARG A 6 -0.50 10.32 -48.74
N ILE A 7 0.10 10.51 -49.91
CA ILE A 7 1.50 10.20 -50.18
C ILE A 7 2.45 11.12 -49.38
N LYS A 8 2.13 12.41 -49.22
CA LYS A 8 2.94 13.36 -48.42
C LYS A 8 2.91 13.04 -46.95
N PHE A 9 1.77 12.63 -46.40
CA PHE A 9 1.65 12.19 -45.00
C PHE A 9 2.44 10.89 -44.79
N ARG A 10 2.34 9.94 -45.71
CA ARG A 10 3.08 8.67 -45.72
C ARG A 10 4.60 8.84 -45.81
N ILE A 11 5.06 9.77 -46.65
CA ILE A 11 6.49 10.08 -46.81
C ILE A 11 7.03 10.78 -45.54
N GLY A 12 6.24 11.61 -44.87
CA GLY A 12 6.60 12.22 -43.58
C GLY A 12 6.85 11.19 -42.51
N PHE A 13 5.98 10.18 -42.40
CA PHE A 13 6.13 9.10 -41.39
C PHE A 13 7.28 8.15 -41.71
N SER A 14 7.45 7.74 -42.96
CA SER A 14 8.54 6.84 -43.36
C SER A 14 9.93 7.51 -43.31
N ARG A 15 10.01 8.84 -43.49
CA ARG A 15 11.25 9.59 -43.26
C ARG A 15 11.61 9.73 -41.78
N MET A 16 10.64 9.79 -40.88
CA MET A 16 10.91 9.80 -39.44
C MET A 16 11.46 8.45 -38.96
N GLU A 17 10.97 7.34 -39.48
CA GLU A 17 11.52 5.99 -39.14
C GLU A 17 12.98 5.82 -39.60
N LYS A 18 13.40 6.45 -40.72
CA LYS A 18 14.80 6.39 -41.18
C LYS A 18 15.78 7.27 -40.39
N GLN A 19 15.28 8.23 -39.58
CA GLN A 19 16.12 9.03 -38.67
C GLN A 19 16.22 8.47 -37.27
N TYR A 20 15.80 7.23 -37.05
CA TYR A 20 15.95 6.49 -35.81
C TYR A 20 17.42 6.18 -35.57
N GLN A 21 18.15 7.13 -35.01
CA GLN A 21 19.52 6.88 -34.56
C GLN A 21 19.42 6.26 -33.17
N TRP A 22 19.63 4.95 -33.05
CA TRP A 22 19.60 4.22 -31.79
C TRP A 22 20.48 4.85 -30.71
N LYS A 23 21.57 5.51 -31.11
CA LYS A 23 22.48 6.25 -30.22
C LYS A 23 21.77 7.30 -29.37
N ASP A 24 20.84 8.07 -29.97
CA ASP A 24 20.11 9.11 -29.23
C ASP A 24 19.19 8.49 -28.17
N HIS A 25 18.60 7.34 -28.47
CA HIS A 25 17.76 6.64 -27.50
C HIS A 25 18.56 6.13 -26.31
N VAL A 26 19.76 5.59 -26.56
CA VAL A 26 20.66 5.14 -25.48
C VAL A 26 21.06 6.32 -24.60
N ILE A 27 21.40 7.48 -25.18
CA ILE A 27 21.74 8.69 -24.42
C ILE A 27 20.55 9.14 -23.56
N PHE A 28 19.37 9.30 -24.15
CA PHE A 28 18.20 9.73 -23.40
C PHE A 28 17.75 8.71 -22.36
N MET A 29 17.86 7.42 -22.65
CA MET A 29 17.62 6.35 -21.68
C MET A 29 18.60 6.45 -20.50
N GLY A 30 19.89 6.66 -20.78
CA GLY A 30 20.91 6.85 -19.74
C GLY A 30 20.64 8.08 -18.88
N LEU A 31 20.24 9.22 -19.50
CA LEU A 31 19.86 10.43 -18.76
C LEU A 31 18.61 10.23 -17.89
N LEU A 32 17.60 9.54 -18.39
CA LEU A 32 16.39 9.23 -17.62
C LEU A 32 16.69 8.25 -16.49
N LEU A 33 17.54 7.26 -16.71
CA LEU A 33 17.98 6.36 -15.64
C LEU A 33 18.77 7.11 -14.56
N GLY A 34 19.72 7.97 -14.95
CA GLY A 34 20.45 8.82 -14.01
C GLY A 34 19.53 9.74 -13.21
N LEU A 35 18.54 10.34 -13.87
CA LEU A 35 17.50 11.14 -13.22
C LEU A 35 16.66 10.28 -12.25
N ALA A 36 16.25 9.06 -12.65
CA ALA A 36 15.48 8.17 -11.81
C ALA A 36 16.24 7.79 -10.52
N VAL A 37 17.51 7.48 -10.63
CA VAL A 37 18.37 7.20 -9.47
C VAL A 37 18.51 8.45 -8.59
N TRP A 38 18.77 9.61 -9.21
CA TRP A 38 18.97 10.86 -8.48
C TRP A 38 17.72 11.30 -7.71
N VAL A 39 16.54 11.28 -8.34
CA VAL A 39 15.30 11.75 -7.67
C VAL A 39 14.78 10.76 -6.62
N ASN A 40 15.21 9.50 -6.67
CA ASN A 40 14.77 8.45 -5.74
C ASN A 40 15.85 8.05 -4.73
N HIS A 41 17.01 8.73 -4.70
CA HIS A 41 18.02 8.46 -3.68
C HIS A 41 17.43 8.69 -2.28
N GLY A 42 17.77 7.85 -1.35
CA GLY A 42 17.28 7.93 0.04
C GLY A 42 15.94 7.21 0.29
N ILE A 43 15.22 6.74 -0.74
CA ILE A 43 14.10 5.82 -0.53
C ILE A 43 14.68 4.44 -0.17
N GLN A 44 14.23 3.88 0.96
CA GLN A 44 14.71 2.60 1.47
C GLN A 44 13.52 1.75 1.94
N ILE A 45 13.61 0.44 1.66
CA ILE A 45 12.82 -0.59 2.32
C ILE A 45 13.81 -1.48 3.06
N LYS A 46 13.74 -1.50 4.39
CA LYS A 46 14.54 -2.39 5.24
C LYS A 46 13.73 -3.61 5.67
N GLY A 47 12.45 -3.41 5.94
CA GLY A 47 11.45 -4.43 6.21
C GLY A 47 10.19 -4.16 5.41
N LEU A 48 9.15 -4.94 5.64
CA LEU A 48 7.87 -4.85 4.94
C LEU A 48 6.76 -4.37 5.87
N TYR A 49 5.71 -3.77 5.31
CA TYR A 49 4.63 -3.16 6.06
C TYR A 49 3.28 -3.44 5.41
N MET A 50 2.26 -3.76 6.20
CA MET A 50 0.88 -4.03 5.76
C MET A 50 0.78 -4.94 4.53
N ASP A 51 0.18 -4.43 3.44
CA ASP A 51 -0.08 -5.21 2.23
C ASP A 51 1.20 -5.80 1.62
N ASP A 52 2.32 -5.09 1.68
CA ASP A 52 3.61 -5.57 1.19
C ASP A 52 4.08 -6.79 1.99
N LEU A 53 3.96 -6.73 3.31
CA LEU A 53 4.28 -7.84 4.19
C LEU A 53 3.34 -9.03 3.96
N TYR A 54 2.05 -8.77 3.73
CA TYR A 54 1.08 -9.79 3.38
C TYR A 54 1.47 -10.55 2.11
N PHE A 55 1.69 -9.85 1.01
CA PHE A 55 2.05 -10.49 -0.26
C PHE A 55 3.38 -11.23 -0.18
N TRP A 56 4.35 -10.66 0.51
CA TRP A 56 5.63 -11.29 0.71
C TRP A 56 5.50 -12.61 1.53
N SER A 57 4.72 -12.61 2.60
CA SER A 57 4.53 -13.78 3.45
C SER A 57 3.77 -14.90 2.74
N CYS A 58 2.74 -14.57 1.96
CA CYS A 58 1.98 -15.53 1.17
C CYS A 58 2.86 -16.31 0.19
N TYR A 59 3.91 -15.69 -0.37
CA TYR A 59 4.82 -16.36 -1.31
C TYR A 59 5.49 -17.61 -0.71
N GLY A 60 5.76 -17.65 0.57
CA GLY A 60 6.40 -18.81 1.22
C GLY A 60 5.40 -19.85 1.77
N GLU A 61 4.16 -19.45 2.01
CA GLU A 61 3.13 -20.29 2.63
C GLU A 61 2.19 -20.95 1.62
N GLN A 62 1.89 -20.23 0.53
CA GLN A 62 0.94 -20.70 -0.48
C GLN A 62 1.67 -21.41 -1.62
N SER A 63 0.99 -22.38 -2.23
CA SER A 63 1.42 -22.96 -3.48
C SER A 63 1.37 -21.91 -4.60
N PHE A 64 2.09 -22.15 -5.71
CA PHE A 64 2.04 -21.28 -6.88
C PHE A 64 0.61 -20.99 -7.36
N PHE A 65 -0.24 -22.03 -7.41
CA PHE A 65 -1.61 -21.87 -7.89
C PHE A 65 -2.48 -21.07 -6.92
N GLU A 66 -2.37 -21.29 -5.62
CA GLU A 66 -3.11 -20.53 -4.60
C GLU A 66 -2.70 -19.05 -4.61
N TYR A 67 -1.40 -18.78 -4.73
CA TYR A 67 -0.90 -17.42 -4.78
C TYR A 67 -1.33 -16.66 -6.04
N VAL A 68 -1.18 -17.31 -7.22
CA VAL A 68 -1.46 -16.67 -8.51
C VAL A 68 -2.96 -16.59 -8.80
N PHE A 69 -3.74 -17.59 -8.39
CA PHE A 69 -5.16 -17.70 -8.65
C PHE A 69 -5.99 -17.77 -7.36
N PRO A 70 -6.03 -16.70 -6.53
CA PRO A 70 -6.72 -16.73 -5.24
C PRO A 70 -8.24 -16.78 -5.44
N MET A 71 -8.79 -17.97 -5.51
CA MET A 71 -10.23 -18.21 -5.65
C MET A 71 -10.99 -17.81 -4.37
N GLY A 72 -12.18 -17.22 -4.53
CA GLY A 72 -13.02 -16.82 -3.40
C GLY A 72 -12.55 -15.56 -2.66
N SER A 73 -11.47 -14.91 -3.10
CA SER A 73 -11.04 -13.63 -2.55
C SER A 73 -11.90 -12.47 -3.05
N THR A 74 -11.80 -11.30 -2.43
CA THR A 74 -12.51 -10.09 -2.88
C THR A 74 -11.96 -9.53 -4.21
N ARG A 75 -10.79 -10.00 -4.66
CA ARG A 75 -10.09 -9.51 -5.86
C ARG A 75 -9.39 -10.65 -6.58
N PHE A 76 -9.45 -10.60 -7.90
CA PHE A 76 -8.80 -11.58 -8.75
C PHE A 76 -7.86 -10.85 -9.73
N ARG A 77 -6.57 -10.75 -9.36
CA ARG A 77 -5.52 -10.00 -10.08
C ARG A 77 -4.40 -10.93 -10.55
N PHE A 78 -4.75 -12.05 -11.16
CA PHE A 78 -3.81 -13.13 -11.45
C PHE A 78 -2.57 -12.70 -12.26
N LEU A 79 -2.69 -11.72 -13.16
CA LEU A 79 -1.52 -11.23 -13.91
C LEU A 79 -0.55 -10.46 -13.03
N TYR A 80 -1.06 -9.68 -12.08
CA TYR A 80 -0.21 -9.04 -11.09
C TYR A 80 0.42 -10.09 -10.17
N TYR A 81 -0.36 -11.02 -9.63
CA TYR A 81 0.17 -12.04 -8.73
C TYR A 81 1.20 -12.95 -9.40
N LEU A 82 1.03 -13.26 -10.69
CA LEU A 82 2.03 -13.98 -11.48
C LEU A 82 3.35 -13.20 -11.55
N ALA A 83 3.30 -11.91 -11.85
CA ALA A 83 4.50 -11.07 -11.90
C ALA A 83 5.14 -10.90 -10.51
N ALA A 84 4.31 -10.71 -9.46
CA ALA A 84 4.77 -10.64 -8.08
C ALA A 84 5.44 -11.94 -7.62
N TRP A 85 4.92 -13.10 -8.02
CA TRP A 85 5.57 -14.39 -7.74
C TRP A 85 7.00 -14.43 -8.27
N PHE A 86 7.22 -14.01 -9.52
CA PHE A 86 8.57 -13.96 -10.09
C PHE A 86 9.45 -12.91 -9.40
N GLU A 87 8.91 -11.76 -9.08
CA GLU A 87 9.65 -10.74 -8.32
C GLU A 87 10.09 -11.27 -6.96
N MET A 88 9.19 -11.93 -6.21
CA MET A 88 9.50 -12.56 -4.93
C MET A 88 10.56 -13.67 -5.07
N ALA A 89 10.52 -14.45 -6.16
CA ALA A 89 11.53 -15.47 -6.43
C ALA A 89 12.94 -14.89 -6.63
N VAL A 90 13.04 -13.67 -7.17
CA VAL A 90 14.30 -12.94 -7.34
C VAL A 90 14.74 -12.27 -6.04
N VAL A 91 13.84 -11.55 -5.39
CA VAL A 91 14.14 -10.75 -4.19
C VAL A 91 14.38 -11.63 -2.97
N ARG A 92 13.59 -12.67 -2.79
CA ARG A 92 13.62 -13.55 -1.60
C ARG A 92 13.57 -12.71 -0.32
N ASN A 93 14.54 -12.88 0.59
CA ASN A 93 14.65 -12.16 1.85
C ASN A 93 15.40 -10.81 1.74
N HIS A 94 15.93 -10.49 0.55
CA HIS A 94 16.64 -9.23 0.32
C HIS A 94 15.67 -8.10 -0.04
N VAL A 95 14.78 -7.74 0.91
CA VAL A 95 13.69 -6.76 0.69
C VAL A 95 14.18 -5.40 0.19
N ALA A 96 15.43 -5.03 0.48
CA ALA A 96 16.04 -3.80 -0.04
C ALA A 96 16.13 -3.78 -1.58
N LEU A 97 16.05 -4.92 -2.26
CA LEU A 97 16.09 -5.01 -3.73
C LEU A 97 14.79 -4.49 -4.40
N PHE A 98 13.67 -4.40 -3.70
CA PHE A 98 12.45 -3.86 -4.27
C PHE A 98 12.62 -2.43 -4.78
N VAL A 99 13.30 -1.56 -4.03
CA VAL A 99 13.50 -0.17 -4.44
C VAL A 99 14.31 -0.04 -5.74
N PRO A 100 15.52 -0.62 -5.89
CA PRO A 100 16.25 -0.54 -7.15
C PRO A 100 15.51 -1.19 -8.32
N ILE A 101 14.78 -2.28 -8.12
CA ILE A 101 13.93 -2.90 -9.15
C ILE A 101 12.83 -1.91 -9.58
N ASN A 102 12.13 -1.31 -8.64
CA ASN A 102 11.09 -0.33 -8.92
C ASN A 102 11.64 0.92 -9.61
N ILE A 103 12.83 1.39 -9.25
CA ILE A 103 13.51 2.50 -9.94
C ILE A 103 13.78 2.15 -11.40
N LEU A 104 14.29 0.94 -11.68
CA LEU A 104 14.54 0.47 -13.04
C LEU A 104 13.24 0.35 -13.86
N LEU A 105 12.18 -0.20 -13.28
CA LEU A 105 10.87 -0.32 -13.91
C LEU A 105 10.26 1.07 -14.20
N ASN A 106 10.38 2.02 -13.27
CA ASN A 106 9.91 3.38 -13.45
C ASN A 106 10.72 4.14 -14.52
N ALA A 107 12.04 3.93 -14.57
CA ALA A 107 12.90 4.47 -15.62
C ALA A 107 12.54 3.90 -17.01
N ALA A 108 12.27 2.59 -17.10
CA ALA A 108 11.83 1.95 -18.34
C ALA A 108 10.47 2.49 -18.82
N LEU A 109 9.53 2.70 -17.89
CA LEU A 109 8.24 3.33 -18.18
C LEU A 109 8.40 4.77 -18.65
N SER A 110 9.26 5.54 -18.01
CA SER A 110 9.60 6.89 -18.43
C SER A 110 10.22 6.94 -19.83
N TRP A 111 11.10 6.02 -20.15
CA TRP A 111 11.63 5.87 -21.50
C TRP A 111 10.54 5.53 -22.52
N TYR A 112 9.57 4.71 -22.16
CA TYR A 112 8.40 4.43 -23.01
C TYR A 112 7.58 5.70 -23.26
N LEU A 113 7.32 6.52 -22.23
CA LEU A 113 6.65 7.81 -22.36
C LEU A 113 7.48 8.80 -23.21
N TYR A 114 8.80 8.83 -23.02
CA TYR A 114 9.71 9.56 -23.91
C TYR A 114 9.50 9.19 -25.38
N SER A 115 9.45 7.88 -25.65
CA SER A 115 9.32 7.38 -27.02
C SER A 115 7.99 7.77 -27.67
N ILE A 116 6.88 7.73 -26.92
CA ILE A 116 5.56 8.16 -27.37
C ILE A 116 5.52 9.69 -27.51
N GLY A 117 5.97 10.44 -26.50
CA GLY A 117 6.01 11.89 -26.48
C GLY A 117 6.82 12.46 -27.64
N TRP A 118 7.97 11.85 -27.94
CA TRP A 118 8.74 12.18 -29.14
C TRP A 118 7.95 11.96 -30.45
N ARG A 119 7.25 10.84 -30.58
CA ARG A 119 6.46 10.55 -31.80
C ARG A 119 5.26 11.49 -31.93
N LEU A 120 4.62 11.86 -30.83
CA LEU A 120 3.52 12.83 -30.82
C LEU A 120 4.00 14.25 -31.16
N SER A 121 5.06 14.69 -30.52
CA SER A 121 5.61 16.05 -30.66
C SER A 121 6.52 16.23 -31.89
N ARG A 122 7.06 15.14 -32.43
CA ARG A 122 8.12 15.09 -33.46
C ARG A 122 9.43 15.75 -33.01
N ALA A 123 9.61 15.97 -31.71
CA ALA A 123 10.77 16.60 -31.10
C ALA A 123 11.32 15.74 -29.97
N LYS A 124 12.58 15.28 -30.08
CA LYS A 124 13.23 14.42 -29.06
C LYS A 124 13.32 15.10 -27.70
N ALA A 125 13.59 16.40 -27.67
CA ALA A 125 13.64 17.19 -26.44
C ALA A 125 12.29 17.21 -25.70
N ILE A 126 11.18 17.35 -26.41
CA ILE A 126 9.84 17.32 -25.83
C ILE A 126 9.54 15.93 -25.24
N GLY A 127 9.88 14.88 -25.99
CA GLY A 127 9.77 13.51 -25.47
C GLY A 127 10.60 13.32 -24.19
N PHE A 128 11.84 13.81 -24.17
CA PHE A 128 12.69 13.76 -22.98
C PHE A 128 12.08 14.49 -21.79
N PHE A 129 11.58 15.71 -21.99
CA PHE A 129 10.89 16.45 -20.95
C PHE A 129 9.63 15.75 -20.44
N THR A 130 8.87 15.08 -21.33
CA THR A 130 7.73 14.25 -20.96
C THR A 130 8.13 13.13 -20.00
N GLY A 131 9.19 12.38 -20.34
CA GLY A 131 9.73 11.32 -19.48
C GLY A 131 10.32 11.86 -18.17
N ALA A 132 11.07 12.95 -18.23
CA ALA A 132 11.70 13.56 -17.06
C ALA A 132 10.66 14.09 -16.06
N MET A 133 9.62 14.78 -16.52
CA MET A 133 8.53 15.26 -15.67
C MET A 133 7.76 14.11 -15.00
N PHE A 134 7.55 13.03 -15.74
CA PHE A 134 6.95 11.83 -15.19
C PHE A 134 7.79 11.25 -14.05
N LEU A 135 9.11 11.05 -14.25
CA LEU A 135 10.04 10.56 -13.22
C LEU A 135 10.13 11.47 -12.00
N ALA A 136 10.19 12.77 -12.21
CA ALA A 136 10.35 13.75 -11.15
C ALA A 136 9.08 13.94 -10.31
N SER A 137 7.93 13.45 -10.80
CA SER A 137 6.64 13.60 -10.11
C SER A 137 6.66 12.95 -8.72
N ARG A 138 6.06 13.65 -7.75
CA ARG A 138 5.78 13.11 -6.41
C ARG A 138 4.90 11.86 -6.41
N MET A 139 4.12 11.68 -7.48
CA MET A 139 3.21 10.53 -7.63
C MET A 139 3.94 9.20 -7.82
N ALA A 140 5.24 9.24 -8.15
CA ALA A 140 6.07 8.04 -8.26
C ALA A 140 6.37 7.35 -6.92
N TYR A 141 6.14 8.03 -5.79
CA TYR A 141 6.52 7.55 -4.45
C TYR A 141 6.06 6.10 -4.19
N TYR A 142 4.77 5.83 -4.39
CA TYR A 142 4.20 4.50 -4.11
C TYR A 142 4.81 3.40 -4.99
N GLN A 143 5.08 3.72 -6.26
CA GLN A 143 5.68 2.76 -7.20
C GLN A 143 7.14 2.45 -6.90
N ILE A 144 7.82 3.33 -6.17
CA ILE A 144 9.24 3.16 -5.84
C ILE A 144 9.41 2.52 -4.45
N GLY A 145 8.66 2.99 -3.47
CA GLY A 145 8.85 2.67 -2.06
C GLY A 145 8.10 1.43 -1.55
N GLN A 146 7.36 0.73 -2.40
CA GLN A 146 6.53 -0.40 -1.99
C GLN A 146 6.56 -1.56 -2.98
N VAL A 147 6.33 -2.78 -2.48
CA VAL A 147 6.21 -4.01 -3.29
C VAL A 147 5.04 -3.91 -4.27
N LEU A 148 3.90 -3.40 -3.80
CA LEU A 148 2.72 -3.13 -4.64
C LEU A 148 2.97 -2.13 -5.78
N GLY A 149 4.13 -1.46 -5.79
CA GLY A 149 4.56 -0.60 -6.88
C GLY A 149 4.63 -1.29 -8.23
N LEU A 150 4.97 -2.59 -8.27
CA LEU A 150 4.94 -3.41 -9.47
C LEU A 150 3.55 -3.44 -10.11
N MET A 151 2.48 -3.60 -9.31
CA MET A 151 1.10 -3.62 -9.78
C MET A 151 0.73 -2.33 -10.52
N GLU A 152 1.02 -1.19 -9.91
CA GLU A 152 0.70 0.11 -10.49
C GLU A 152 1.56 0.39 -11.73
N THR A 153 2.82 -0.02 -11.75
CA THR A 153 3.71 0.11 -12.91
C THR A 153 3.21 -0.72 -14.10
N MET A 154 2.84 -1.98 -13.88
CA MET A 154 2.27 -2.85 -14.92
C MET A 154 0.98 -2.27 -15.47
N ALA A 155 0.06 -1.87 -14.59
CA ALA A 155 -1.22 -1.31 -14.97
C ALA A 155 -1.06 -0.02 -15.79
N LEU A 156 -0.16 0.88 -15.37
CA LEU A 156 0.12 2.13 -16.08
C LEU A 156 0.75 1.85 -17.45
N TRP A 157 1.71 0.93 -17.53
CA TRP A 157 2.31 0.53 -18.81
C TRP A 157 1.26 0.02 -19.79
N MET A 158 0.39 -0.90 -19.34
CA MET A 158 -0.68 -1.45 -20.17
C MET A 158 -1.70 -0.37 -20.57
N ALA A 159 -2.11 0.51 -19.65
CA ALA A 159 -3.06 1.59 -19.93
C ALA A 159 -2.51 2.60 -20.95
N VAL A 160 -1.25 3.03 -20.80
CA VAL A 160 -0.58 3.91 -21.78
C VAL A 160 -0.42 3.20 -23.12
N SER A 161 -0.16 1.89 -23.12
CA SER A 161 -0.08 1.09 -24.34
C SER A 161 -1.44 0.99 -25.05
N ILE A 162 -2.55 0.88 -24.31
CA ILE A 162 -3.90 0.97 -24.88
C ILE A 162 -4.09 2.33 -25.55
N LEU A 163 -3.83 3.43 -24.83
CA LEU A 163 -3.94 4.79 -25.36
C LEU A 163 -3.13 4.97 -26.65
N TRP A 164 -1.86 4.52 -26.64
CA TRP A 164 -0.97 4.64 -27.80
C TRP A 164 -1.45 3.80 -29.00
N ASN A 165 -1.90 2.58 -28.78
CA ASN A 165 -2.41 1.73 -29.86
C ASN A 165 -3.72 2.27 -30.44
N LEU A 166 -4.63 2.81 -29.60
CA LEU A 166 -5.85 3.47 -30.09
C LEU A 166 -5.53 4.73 -30.88
N TYR A 167 -4.57 5.54 -30.42
CA TYR A 167 -4.09 6.70 -31.18
C TYR A 167 -3.56 6.30 -32.57
N ARG A 168 -2.75 5.22 -32.63
CA ARG A 168 -2.24 4.70 -33.91
C ARG A 168 -3.35 4.14 -34.79
N TYR A 169 -4.30 3.41 -34.20
CA TYR A 169 -5.46 2.91 -34.93
C TYR A 169 -6.27 4.04 -35.56
N ILE A 170 -6.49 5.14 -34.85
CA ILE A 170 -7.23 6.29 -35.35
C ILE A 170 -6.47 7.01 -36.49
N ASN A 171 -5.16 7.19 -36.34
CA ASN A 171 -4.38 8.10 -37.19
C ASN A 171 -3.60 7.40 -38.31
N GLU A 172 -3.32 6.12 -38.23
CA GLU A 172 -2.57 5.35 -39.22
C GLU A 172 -3.53 4.47 -40.06
N GLU A 173 -3.17 4.23 -41.32
CA GLU A 173 -3.90 3.30 -42.20
C GLU A 173 -3.45 1.84 -41.90
N ASN A 174 -4.36 0.89 -42.13
CA ASN A 174 -4.10 -0.56 -42.01
C ASN A 174 -3.51 -0.99 -40.64
N ARG A 175 -3.94 -0.33 -39.57
CA ARG A 175 -3.50 -0.60 -38.19
C ARG A 175 -4.57 -1.31 -37.34
N GLU A 176 -5.35 -2.17 -37.95
CA GLU A 176 -6.35 -2.98 -37.23
C GLU A 176 -5.71 -3.80 -36.09
N ASN A 177 -4.49 -4.29 -36.30
CA ASN A 177 -3.74 -5.01 -35.28
C ASN A 177 -3.53 -4.17 -34.00
N CYS A 178 -3.44 -2.85 -34.10
CA CYS A 178 -3.36 -1.99 -32.92
C CYS A 178 -4.64 -2.06 -32.09
N CYS A 179 -5.81 -2.15 -32.72
CA CYS A 179 -7.07 -2.26 -32.00
C CYS A 179 -7.23 -3.64 -31.33
N TYR A 180 -6.86 -4.74 -32.01
CA TYR A 180 -6.83 -6.08 -31.39
C TYR A 180 -5.87 -6.11 -30.20
N PHE A 181 -4.67 -5.54 -30.36
CA PHE A 181 -3.69 -5.49 -29.29
C PHE A 181 -4.17 -4.62 -28.13
N ALA A 182 -4.84 -3.48 -28.40
CA ALA A 182 -5.47 -2.66 -27.37
C ALA A 182 -6.55 -3.45 -26.59
N SER A 183 -7.38 -4.26 -27.29
CA SER A 183 -8.37 -5.11 -26.65
C SER A 183 -7.74 -6.21 -25.77
N LEU A 184 -6.65 -6.81 -26.22
CA LEU A 184 -5.89 -7.79 -25.45
C LEU A 184 -5.25 -7.15 -24.20
N LEU A 185 -4.65 -5.97 -24.35
CA LEU A 185 -4.10 -5.22 -23.22
C LEU A 185 -5.18 -4.77 -22.23
N TYR A 186 -6.37 -4.42 -22.75
CA TYR A 186 -7.52 -4.09 -21.93
C TYR A 186 -7.97 -5.31 -21.09
N PHE A 187 -8.07 -6.48 -21.70
CA PHE A 187 -8.34 -7.72 -20.98
C PHE A 187 -7.30 -7.94 -19.87
N GLY A 188 -6.02 -7.83 -20.22
CA GLY A 188 -4.92 -8.04 -19.26
C GLY A 188 -4.92 -7.03 -18.12
N VAL A 189 -5.07 -5.73 -18.40
CA VAL A 189 -4.99 -4.69 -17.36
C VAL A 189 -6.10 -4.81 -16.32
N CYS A 190 -7.27 -5.34 -16.69
CA CYS A 190 -8.36 -5.61 -15.76
C CYS A 190 -7.99 -6.68 -14.71
N PHE A 191 -7.01 -7.57 -15.02
CA PHE A 191 -6.47 -8.57 -14.10
C PHE A 191 -5.14 -8.15 -13.45
N VAL A 192 -4.69 -6.95 -13.72
CA VAL A 192 -3.67 -6.27 -12.91
C VAL A 192 -4.35 -5.36 -11.90
N HIS A 193 -5.30 -4.53 -12.35
CA HIS A 193 -6.09 -3.68 -11.48
C HIS A 193 -7.47 -3.40 -12.09
N GLU A 194 -8.53 -3.77 -11.40
CA GLU A 194 -9.93 -3.74 -11.88
C GLU A 194 -10.45 -2.34 -12.24
N ARG A 195 -9.89 -1.25 -11.70
CA ARG A 195 -10.30 0.13 -12.04
C ARG A 195 -10.19 0.44 -13.54
N TYR A 196 -9.28 -0.25 -14.25
CA TYR A 196 -9.08 -0.04 -15.68
C TYR A 196 -10.18 -0.63 -16.56
N MET A 197 -11.19 -1.33 -15.99
CA MET A 197 -12.42 -1.65 -16.71
C MET A 197 -13.09 -0.39 -17.27
N ALA A 198 -12.88 0.76 -16.64
CA ALA A 198 -13.36 2.06 -17.10
C ALA A 198 -12.81 2.50 -18.47
N LEU A 199 -11.77 1.85 -19.02
CA LEU A 199 -11.20 2.21 -20.32
C LEU A 199 -11.97 1.65 -21.53
N LEU A 200 -12.98 0.76 -21.34
CA LEU A 200 -13.79 0.22 -22.44
C LEU A 200 -14.37 1.31 -23.35
N PRO A 201 -14.94 2.43 -22.85
CA PRO A 201 -15.48 3.48 -23.71
C PRO A 201 -14.47 4.04 -24.72
N LEU A 202 -13.16 4.04 -24.41
CA LEU A 202 -12.12 4.51 -25.34
C LEU A 202 -11.92 3.56 -26.51
N LEU A 203 -12.00 2.24 -26.28
CA LEU A 203 -11.94 1.24 -27.35
C LEU A 203 -13.14 1.42 -28.29
N LEU A 204 -14.34 1.57 -27.71
CA LEU A 204 -15.56 1.77 -28.48
C LEU A 204 -15.53 3.11 -29.24
N LEU A 205 -15.06 4.19 -28.62
CA LEU A 205 -14.88 5.48 -29.26
C LEU A 205 -13.99 5.37 -30.50
N ALA A 206 -12.86 4.69 -30.40
CA ALA A 206 -11.93 4.51 -31.51
C ALA A 206 -12.57 3.77 -32.70
N LEU A 207 -13.40 2.76 -32.43
CA LEU A 207 -14.15 2.01 -33.45
C LEU A 207 -15.20 2.89 -34.13
N VAL A 208 -15.95 3.69 -33.35
CA VAL A 208 -16.94 4.65 -33.86
C VAL A 208 -16.26 5.71 -34.74
N VAL A 209 -15.18 6.30 -34.28
CA VAL A 209 -14.42 7.32 -34.98
C VAL A 209 -13.91 6.84 -36.33
N LYS A 210 -13.36 5.62 -36.39
CA LYS A 210 -12.92 4.99 -37.64
C LYS A 210 -14.08 4.50 -38.51
N LYS A 211 -15.35 4.64 -38.07
CA LYS A 211 -16.52 4.06 -38.76
C LYS A 211 -16.26 2.62 -39.13
N CYS A 212 -15.77 1.87 -38.14
CA CYS A 212 -15.31 0.50 -38.32
C CYS A 212 -16.46 -0.41 -38.78
N LYS A 213 -16.32 -1.01 -39.97
CA LYS A 213 -17.26 -2.00 -40.51
C LYS A 213 -16.89 -3.43 -40.14
N LYS A 214 -15.67 -3.65 -39.66
CA LYS A 214 -15.15 -4.97 -39.35
C LYS A 214 -15.68 -5.43 -38.00
N ILE A 215 -16.64 -6.32 -38.04
CA ILE A 215 -17.37 -6.79 -36.86
C ILE A 215 -16.43 -7.47 -35.83
N SER A 216 -15.35 -8.12 -36.28
CA SER A 216 -14.37 -8.78 -35.42
C SER A 216 -13.63 -7.81 -34.48
N LEU A 217 -13.48 -6.53 -34.83
CA LEU A 217 -12.89 -5.51 -33.95
C LEU A 217 -13.87 -5.11 -32.83
N TRP A 218 -15.14 -5.01 -33.12
CA TRP A 218 -16.19 -4.81 -32.11
C TRP A 218 -16.27 -6.01 -31.16
N PHE A 219 -16.24 -7.22 -31.74
CA PHE A 219 -16.22 -8.43 -30.95
C PHE A 219 -14.99 -8.51 -30.05
N SER A 220 -13.79 -8.14 -30.53
CA SER A 220 -12.59 -8.19 -29.69
C SER A 220 -12.70 -7.31 -28.45
N ALA A 221 -13.24 -6.09 -28.55
CA ALA A 221 -13.44 -5.20 -27.43
C ALA A 221 -14.54 -5.71 -26.47
N LEU A 222 -15.69 -6.10 -27.01
CA LEU A 222 -16.84 -6.54 -26.21
C LEU A 222 -16.60 -7.91 -25.56
N ILE A 223 -15.96 -8.85 -26.27
CA ILE A 223 -15.58 -10.15 -25.72
C ILE A 223 -14.54 -9.99 -24.63
N SER A 224 -13.55 -9.10 -24.79
CA SER A 224 -12.57 -8.83 -23.74
C SER A 224 -13.27 -8.39 -22.45
N PHE A 225 -14.22 -7.46 -22.55
CA PHE A 225 -15.03 -7.04 -21.38
C PHE A 225 -15.89 -8.17 -20.83
N GLY A 226 -16.63 -8.88 -21.70
CA GLY A 226 -17.49 -10.01 -21.30
C GLY A 226 -16.71 -11.11 -20.59
N MET A 227 -15.53 -11.45 -21.10
CA MET A 227 -14.64 -12.43 -20.47
C MET A 227 -14.10 -11.96 -19.12
N VAL A 228 -13.77 -10.67 -18.98
CA VAL A 228 -13.40 -10.11 -17.67
C VAL A 228 -14.54 -10.31 -16.67
N GLN A 229 -15.79 -9.97 -17.06
CA GLN A 229 -16.94 -10.12 -16.18
C GLN A 229 -17.24 -11.59 -15.86
N LEU A 230 -17.16 -12.47 -16.86
CA LEU A 230 -17.38 -13.90 -16.70
C LEU A 230 -16.36 -14.51 -15.72
N ILE A 231 -15.07 -14.25 -15.92
CA ILE A 231 -14.01 -14.76 -15.05
C ILE A 231 -14.22 -14.23 -13.62
N ARG A 232 -14.53 -12.94 -13.44
CA ARG A 232 -14.80 -12.37 -12.11
C ARG A 232 -16.01 -13.01 -11.44
N ALA A 233 -17.10 -13.25 -12.18
CA ALA A 233 -18.28 -13.94 -11.66
C ALA A 233 -17.93 -15.33 -11.14
N PHE A 234 -17.10 -16.09 -11.86
CA PHE A 234 -16.69 -17.43 -11.45
C PHE A 234 -15.67 -17.45 -10.31
N THR A 235 -14.75 -16.47 -10.25
CA THR A 235 -13.62 -16.51 -9.30
C THR A 235 -13.94 -15.84 -7.98
N ILE A 236 -14.66 -14.71 -8.00
CA ILE A 236 -14.98 -13.89 -6.81
C ILE A 236 -16.48 -13.74 -6.55
N GLY A 237 -17.33 -14.34 -7.40
CA GLY A 237 -18.79 -14.28 -7.22
C GLY A 237 -19.43 -12.91 -7.51
N SER A 238 -18.69 -11.93 -8.05
CA SER A 238 -19.19 -10.58 -8.31
C SER A 238 -18.65 -10.00 -9.61
N VAL A 239 -19.54 -9.38 -10.38
CA VAL A 239 -19.21 -8.60 -11.58
C VAL A 239 -18.95 -7.13 -11.26
N LEU A 240 -19.38 -6.67 -10.08
CA LEU A 240 -19.22 -5.28 -9.64
C LEU A 240 -17.77 -4.97 -9.29
N PRO A 241 -17.28 -3.77 -9.58
CA PRO A 241 -15.91 -3.40 -9.25
C PRO A 241 -15.72 -3.35 -7.72
N ALA A 242 -14.62 -3.94 -7.25
CA ALA A 242 -14.23 -3.84 -5.86
C ALA A 242 -13.86 -2.40 -5.50
N GLY A 243 -14.26 -1.97 -4.32
CA GLY A 243 -13.84 -0.72 -3.69
C GLY A 243 -12.49 -0.87 -2.97
N THR A 244 -12.16 0.09 -2.12
CA THR A 244 -10.96 0.10 -1.28
C THR A 244 -11.28 -0.55 0.08
N GLY A 245 -10.30 -1.24 0.69
CA GLY A 245 -10.47 -1.82 2.03
C GLY A 245 -11.49 -2.96 2.11
N GLY A 246 -11.61 -3.77 1.05
CA GLY A 246 -12.56 -4.89 1.02
C GLY A 246 -14.02 -4.50 0.71
N THR A 247 -14.31 -3.22 0.50
CA THR A 247 -15.66 -2.74 0.16
C THR A 247 -16.00 -2.98 -1.32
N GLN A 248 -17.28 -2.90 -1.67
CA GLN A 248 -17.74 -2.82 -3.06
C GLN A 248 -18.10 -1.37 -3.39
N VAL A 249 -17.82 -0.94 -4.63
CA VAL A 249 -18.16 0.42 -5.08
C VAL A 249 -19.67 0.66 -4.99
N ALA A 250 -20.49 -0.34 -5.28
CA ALA A 250 -21.96 -0.22 -5.24
C ALA A 250 -22.48 0.15 -3.85
N ASP A 251 -21.83 -0.34 -2.79
CA ASP A 251 -22.28 -0.16 -1.40
C ASP A 251 -21.78 1.17 -0.81
N THR A 252 -20.70 1.71 -1.35
CA THR A 252 -20.01 2.90 -0.77
C THR A 252 -20.07 4.13 -1.65
N LEU A 253 -20.74 4.07 -2.80
CA LEU A 253 -20.81 5.19 -3.75
C LEU A 253 -21.48 6.41 -3.15
N ASN A 254 -20.72 7.48 -2.99
CA ASN A 254 -21.20 8.81 -2.60
C ASN A 254 -20.86 9.80 -3.71
N ILE A 255 -21.87 10.23 -4.48
CA ILE A 255 -21.68 11.10 -5.64
C ILE A 255 -21.04 12.45 -5.30
N PRO A 256 -21.48 13.21 -4.28
CA PRO A 256 -20.81 14.44 -3.87
C PRO A 256 -19.34 14.23 -3.51
N GLN A 257 -19.03 13.17 -2.79
CA GLN A 257 -17.65 12.80 -2.45
C GLN A 257 -16.83 12.42 -3.69
N ALA A 258 -17.40 11.64 -4.60
CA ALA A 258 -16.75 11.25 -5.85
C ALA A 258 -16.40 12.48 -6.70
N ILE A 259 -17.30 13.47 -6.79
CA ILE A 259 -17.04 14.74 -7.48
C ILE A 259 -15.89 15.50 -6.79
N LYS A 260 -15.90 15.62 -5.46
CA LYS A 260 -14.83 16.25 -4.69
C LYS A 260 -13.48 15.54 -4.95
N PHE A 261 -13.49 14.23 -4.95
CA PHE A 261 -12.30 13.42 -5.22
C PHE A 261 -11.78 13.58 -6.66
N ALA A 262 -12.69 13.68 -7.65
CA ALA A 262 -12.32 13.93 -9.03
C ALA A 262 -11.64 15.30 -9.20
N PHE A 263 -12.19 16.36 -8.60
CA PHE A 263 -11.58 17.69 -8.60
C PHE A 263 -10.23 17.71 -7.88
N SER A 264 -10.11 17.03 -6.74
CA SER A 264 -8.84 16.91 -6.02
C SER A 264 -7.78 16.24 -6.89
N GLN A 265 -8.09 15.10 -7.53
CA GLN A 265 -7.15 14.41 -8.41
C GLN A 265 -6.77 15.26 -9.62
N ALA A 266 -7.73 15.95 -10.24
CA ALA A 266 -7.44 16.89 -11.32
C ALA A 266 -6.50 18.00 -10.84
N ALA A 267 -6.74 18.59 -9.67
CA ALA A 267 -5.85 19.61 -9.09
C ALA A 267 -4.41 19.09 -8.90
N TYR A 268 -4.25 17.84 -8.47
CA TYR A 268 -2.92 17.21 -8.33
C TYR A 268 -2.21 17.05 -9.67
N VAL A 269 -2.92 16.75 -10.76
CA VAL A 269 -2.32 16.68 -12.12
C VAL A 269 -1.74 18.04 -12.53
N PHE A 270 -2.36 19.13 -12.08
CA PHE A 270 -1.88 20.51 -12.28
C PHE A 270 -0.94 21.01 -11.16
N GLY A 271 -0.40 20.14 -10.33
CA GLY A 271 0.57 20.51 -9.31
C GLY A 271 -0.04 21.01 -7.99
N VAL A 272 -1.35 21.28 -7.93
CA VAL A 272 -2.02 21.80 -6.74
C VAL A 272 -2.29 20.67 -5.75
N ASN A 273 -1.53 20.66 -4.66
CA ASN A 273 -1.57 19.61 -3.63
C ASN A 273 -2.72 19.85 -2.63
N ALA A 274 -3.96 19.83 -3.14
CA ALA A 274 -5.17 20.05 -2.35
C ALA A 274 -6.10 18.83 -2.41
N GLY A 275 -6.42 18.23 -1.27
CA GLY A 275 -7.27 17.05 -1.24
C GLY A 275 -7.34 16.37 0.12
N PRO A 276 -7.90 15.16 0.19
CA PRO A 276 -7.94 14.34 1.38
C PRO A 276 -6.55 13.99 1.89
N GLU A 277 -6.45 13.64 3.17
CA GLU A 277 -5.21 13.41 3.90
C GLU A 277 -4.26 12.41 3.20
N HIS A 278 -4.76 11.31 2.68
CA HIS A 278 -3.90 10.33 1.99
C HIS A 278 -3.35 10.80 0.64
N LEU A 279 -3.77 11.96 0.16
CA LEU A 279 -3.14 12.61 -0.97
C LEU A 279 -2.05 13.60 -0.52
N ASN A 280 -2.01 13.95 0.76
CA ASN A 280 -1.20 15.05 1.27
C ASN A 280 0.08 14.57 1.96
N GLY A 281 1.20 14.63 1.27
CA GLY A 281 2.50 14.64 1.94
C GLY A 281 2.87 16.00 2.51
N CYS A 282 2.54 17.07 1.76
CA CYS A 282 2.59 18.45 2.19
C CYS A 282 1.35 19.14 1.59
N PRO A 283 0.37 19.56 2.38
CA PRO A 283 -0.84 20.17 1.88
C PRO A 283 -0.57 21.51 1.21
N TRP A 284 -1.44 21.89 0.27
CA TRP A 284 -1.35 23.18 -0.42
C TRP A 284 -1.31 24.37 0.54
N SER A 285 -2.07 24.31 1.64
CA SER A 285 -2.08 25.34 2.67
C SER A 285 -0.70 25.61 3.27
N GLU A 286 0.08 24.56 3.51
CA GLU A 286 1.41 24.60 4.11
C GLU A 286 2.53 24.81 3.09
N SER A 287 2.23 24.71 1.80
CA SER A 287 3.24 24.88 0.75
C SER A 287 3.77 26.32 0.73
N PRO A 288 5.10 26.51 0.61
CA PRO A 288 5.69 27.84 0.52
C PRO A 288 5.17 28.66 -0.64
N MET A 289 5.14 30.01 -0.49
CA MET A 289 4.65 30.90 -1.54
C MET A 289 5.41 30.78 -2.86
N TRP A 290 6.73 30.49 -2.81
CA TRP A 290 7.51 30.28 -4.01
C TRP A 290 7.07 29.03 -4.79
N VAL A 291 6.71 27.93 -4.12
CA VAL A 291 6.15 26.72 -4.75
C VAL A 291 4.82 27.04 -5.40
N LYS A 292 3.93 27.74 -4.68
CA LYS A 292 2.64 28.18 -5.21
C LYS A 292 2.81 29.08 -6.45
N GLY A 293 3.77 29.99 -6.42
CA GLY A 293 4.10 30.86 -7.55
C GLY A 293 4.64 30.09 -8.76
N LEU A 294 5.50 29.09 -8.55
CA LEU A 294 6.01 28.23 -9.63
C LEU A 294 4.90 27.42 -10.29
N ILE A 295 4.01 26.83 -9.50
CA ILE A 295 2.88 26.06 -10.00
C ILE A 295 1.92 26.97 -10.79
N ALA A 296 1.55 28.12 -10.22
CA ALA A 296 0.69 29.08 -10.91
C ALA A 296 1.31 29.56 -12.24
N GLY A 297 2.63 29.77 -12.27
CA GLY A 297 3.35 30.10 -13.50
C GLY A 297 3.35 28.96 -14.51
N ALA A 298 3.56 27.71 -14.07
CA ALA A 298 3.50 26.54 -14.93
C ALA A 298 2.08 26.32 -15.51
N ASP A 299 1.05 26.49 -14.68
CA ASP A 299 -0.34 26.37 -15.12
C ASP A 299 -0.74 27.49 -16.10
N ALA A 300 -0.23 28.71 -15.91
CA ALA A 300 -0.42 29.80 -16.85
C ALA A 300 0.21 29.47 -18.22
N VAL A 301 1.42 28.90 -18.24
CA VAL A 301 2.07 28.43 -19.47
C VAL A 301 1.25 27.32 -20.12
N LEU A 302 0.80 26.35 -19.35
CA LEU A 302 -0.07 25.26 -19.82
C LEU A 302 -1.36 25.80 -20.43
N LEU A 303 -2.01 26.74 -19.76
CA LEU A 303 -3.21 27.41 -20.24
C LEU A 303 -2.97 28.13 -21.59
N ILE A 304 -1.86 28.87 -21.74
CA ILE A 304 -1.48 29.51 -23.00
C ILE A 304 -1.35 28.47 -24.12
N MET A 305 -0.69 27.33 -23.87
CA MET A 305 -0.54 26.28 -24.87
C MET A 305 -1.89 25.65 -25.25
N VAL A 306 -2.77 25.41 -24.29
CA VAL A 306 -4.12 24.87 -24.52
C VAL A 306 -4.97 25.87 -25.29
N LEU A 307 -4.96 27.16 -24.92
CA LEU A 307 -5.68 28.21 -25.65
C LEU A 307 -5.18 28.36 -27.09
N ALA A 308 -3.86 28.34 -27.31
CA ALA A 308 -3.29 28.34 -28.64
C ALA A 308 -3.73 27.12 -29.47
N PHE A 309 -3.78 25.95 -28.87
CA PHE A 309 -4.31 24.74 -29.51
C PHE A 309 -5.79 24.89 -29.85
N LEU A 310 -6.62 25.44 -28.97
CA LEU A 310 -8.04 25.71 -29.25
C LEU A 310 -8.21 26.72 -30.40
N VAL A 311 -7.41 27.79 -30.43
CA VAL A 311 -7.39 28.73 -31.58
C VAL A 311 -7.00 27.99 -32.85
N ARG A 312 -5.94 27.16 -32.80
CA ARG A 312 -5.53 26.32 -33.94
C ARG A 312 -6.66 25.42 -34.42
N PHE A 313 -7.36 24.77 -33.48
CA PHE A 313 -8.49 23.89 -33.74
C PHE A 313 -9.66 24.63 -34.44
N VAL A 314 -10.03 25.80 -33.93
CA VAL A 314 -11.14 26.60 -34.47
C VAL A 314 -10.77 27.18 -35.86
N THR A 315 -9.53 27.60 -36.05
CA THR A 315 -9.04 28.21 -37.28
C THR A 315 -8.63 27.20 -38.35
N GLU A 316 -8.61 25.90 -38.03
CA GLU A 316 -8.26 24.85 -38.98
C GLU A 316 -9.29 24.79 -40.12
N LYS A 317 -8.84 25.05 -41.34
CA LYS A 317 -9.69 25.10 -42.53
C LYS A 317 -10.03 23.73 -43.08
N GLN A 318 -9.16 22.74 -42.87
CA GLN A 318 -9.37 21.38 -43.34
C GLN A 318 -10.31 20.66 -42.40
N LYS A 319 -11.54 20.44 -42.78
CA LYS A 319 -12.58 19.78 -41.97
C LYS A 319 -12.14 18.41 -41.49
N GLU A 320 -11.46 17.63 -42.33
CA GLU A 320 -10.98 16.29 -41.95
C GLU A 320 -9.92 16.36 -40.85
N HIS A 321 -8.94 17.28 -40.95
CA HIS A 321 -7.92 17.44 -39.93
C HIS A 321 -8.52 17.94 -38.61
N ARG A 322 -9.48 18.87 -38.66
CA ARG A 322 -10.21 19.31 -37.46
C ARG A 322 -10.93 18.17 -36.76
N TRP A 323 -11.57 17.23 -37.50
CA TRP A 323 -12.16 16.05 -36.92
C TRP A 323 -11.11 15.14 -36.26
N VAL A 324 -9.96 14.94 -36.89
CA VAL A 324 -8.85 14.17 -36.32
C VAL A 324 -8.35 14.81 -35.02
N MET A 325 -8.18 16.12 -34.98
CA MET A 325 -7.80 16.86 -33.77
C MET A 325 -8.84 16.66 -32.66
N LEU A 326 -10.14 16.76 -32.99
CA LEU A 326 -11.22 16.54 -32.02
C LEU A 326 -11.16 15.12 -31.40
N PHE A 327 -11.05 14.10 -32.24
CA PHE A 327 -11.07 12.73 -31.80
C PHE A 327 -9.82 12.36 -31.00
N ASN A 328 -8.65 12.87 -31.38
CA ASN A 328 -7.44 12.70 -30.57
C ASN A 328 -7.57 13.41 -29.21
N THR A 329 -8.14 14.61 -29.20
CA THR A 329 -8.43 15.32 -27.93
C THR A 329 -9.38 14.52 -27.05
N LEU A 330 -10.47 14.01 -27.61
CA LEU A 330 -11.41 13.15 -26.88
C LEU A 330 -10.75 11.87 -26.36
N LEU A 331 -9.82 11.29 -27.12
CA LEU A 331 -9.07 10.11 -26.70
C LEU A 331 -8.18 10.42 -25.48
N PHE A 332 -7.37 11.49 -25.53
CA PHE A 332 -6.48 11.85 -24.42
C PHE A 332 -7.26 12.34 -23.19
N VAL A 333 -8.20 13.28 -23.39
CA VAL A 333 -9.02 13.82 -22.29
C VAL A 333 -9.90 12.72 -21.70
N GLY A 334 -10.49 11.85 -22.53
CA GLY A 334 -11.26 10.69 -22.09
C GLY A 334 -10.41 9.72 -21.30
N PHE A 335 -9.17 9.46 -21.70
CA PHE A 335 -8.23 8.63 -20.94
C PHE A 335 -7.98 9.20 -19.55
N ILE A 336 -7.68 10.49 -19.44
CA ILE A 336 -7.45 11.17 -18.17
C ILE A 336 -8.72 11.13 -17.30
N ALA A 337 -9.87 11.52 -17.88
CA ALA A 337 -11.14 11.62 -17.17
C ALA A 337 -11.62 10.24 -16.65
N LEU A 338 -11.52 9.16 -17.44
CA LEU A 338 -11.93 7.84 -17.04
C LEU A 338 -11.05 7.25 -15.92
N ASN A 339 -9.74 7.53 -15.95
CA ASN A 339 -8.84 7.13 -14.86
C ASN A 339 -9.14 7.90 -13.57
N ILE A 340 -9.41 9.21 -13.65
CA ILE A 340 -9.84 10.00 -12.49
C ILE A 340 -11.20 9.51 -11.99
N ALA A 341 -12.18 9.33 -12.87
CA ALA A 341 -13.52 8.89 -12.49
C ALA A 341 -13.49 7.53 -11.79
N SER A 342 -12.78 6.54 -12.35
CA SER A 342 -12.71 5.19 -11.79
C SER A 342 -12.06 5.13 -10.40
N SER A 343 -11.16 6.04 -10.09
CA SER A 343 -10.51 6.14 -8.78
C SER A 343 -11.30 7.04 -7.81
N SER A 344 -12.23 7.87 -8.28
CA SER A 344 -13.00 8.80 -7.45
C SER A 344 -14.23 8.15 -6.80
N VAL A 345 -14.70 7.01 -7.31
CA VAL A 345 -15.91 6.33 -6.82
C VAL A 345 -15.67 5.44 -5.59
N THR A 346 -14.45 5.42 -5.07
CA THR A 346 -14.05 4.63 -3.90
C THR A 346 -14.14 5.47 -2.62
N ILE A 347 -14.05 4.82 -1.45
CA ILE A 347 -14.14 5.50 -0.14
C ILE A 347 -12.98 6.46 0.14
N ARG A 348 -11.85 6.27 -0.56
CA ARG A 348 -10.67 7.13 -0.49
C ARG A 348 -9.99 7.20 -1.86
N VAL A 349 -9.20 8.24 -2.09
CA VAL A 349 -8.33 8.38 -3.26
C VAL A 349 -6.88 8.33 -2.82
N GLU A 350 -6.01 7.80 -3.67
CA GLU A 350 -4.60 7.63 -3.37
C GLU A 350 -3.74 8.25 -4.47
N MET A 351 -2.60 8.80 -4.08
CA MET A 351 -1.69 9.50 -5.01
C MET A 351 -1.19 8.61 -6.15
N ARG A 352 -0.99 7.32 -5.91
CA ARG A 352 -0.60 6.32 -6.93
C ARG A 352 -1.58 6.25 -8.10
N TRP A 353 -2.88 6.50 -7.85
CA TRP A 353 -3.90 6.40 -8.89
C TRP A 353 -3.91 7.60 -9.82
N ILE A 354 -3.34 8.74 -9.41
CA ILE A 354 -3.24 9.95 -10.21
C ILE A 354 -2.09 9.83 -11.23
N TYR A 355 -1.12 8.97 -10.98
CA TYR A 355 0.09 8.87 -11.79
C TYR A 355 -0.18 8.51 -13.25
N VAL A 356 -1.16 7.64 -13.51
CA VAL A 356 -1.61 7.33 -14.88
C VAL A 356 -2.27 8.52 -15.58
N SER A 357 -3.03 9.33 -14.83
CA SER A 357 -3.66 10.55 -15.36
C SER A 357 -2.61 11.61 -15.70
N LEU A 358 -1.56 11.75 -14.87
CA LEU A 358 -0.40 12.59 -15.17
C LEU A 358 0.31 12.13 -16.45
N ALA A 359 0.55 10.83 -16.62
CA ALA A 359 1.15 10.29 -17.85
C ALA A 359 0.31 10.65 -19.07
N GLY A 360 -1.02 10.50 -18.98
CA GLY A 360 -1.95 10.93 -20.04
C GLY A 360 -1.88 12.42 -20.34
N ALA A 361 -1.81 13.27 -19.31
CA ALA A 361 -1.72 14.72 -19.45
C ALA A 361 -0.39 15.16 -20.12
N LEU A 362 0.74 14.57 -19.72
CA LEU A 362 2.04 14.84 -20.34
C LEU A 362 2.11 14.40 -21.80
N LEU A 363 1.49 13.27 -22.14
CA LEU A 363 1.37 12.82 -23.53
C LEU A 363 0.43 13.73 -24.33
N PHE A 364 -0.67 14.18 -23.74
CA PHE A 364 -1.57 15.15 -24.38
C PHE A 364 -0.87 16.48 -24.65
N LEU A 365 -0.06 16.97 -23.70
CA LEU A 365 0.74 18.18 -23.91
C LEU A 365 1.76 18.01 -25.06
N SER A 366 2.37 16.82 -25.15
CA SER A 366 3.25 16.48 -26.29
C SER A 366 2.50 16.45 -27.62
N TYR A 367 1.25 15.98 -27.63
CA TYR A 367 0.36 16.03 -28.79
C TYR A 367 0.01 17.48 -29.18
N ILE A 368 -0.39 18.31 -28.20
CA ILE A 368 -0.67 19.74 -28.39
C ILE A 368 0.53 20.44 -29.06
N TYR A 369 1.74 20.20 -28.51
CA TYR A 369 2.97 20.74 -29.12
C TYR A 369 3.13 20.30 -30.59
N GLY A 370 2.90 19.02 -30.88
CA GLY A 370 2.96 18.47 -32.23
C GLY A 370 2.00 19.17 -33.21
N GLU A 371 0.76 19.45 -32.78
CA GLU A 371 -0.25 20.16 -33.58
C GLU A 371 0.09 21.65 -33.78
N LEU A 372 0.58 22.33 -32.75
CA LEU A 372 0.98 23.73 -32.83
C LEU A 372 2.18 23.95 -33.78
N THR A 373 3.00 22.92 -33.95
CA THR A 373 4.21 22.98 -34.80
C THR A 373 4.01 22.34 -36.17
N GLN A 374 2.84 21.77 -36.45
CA GLN A 374 2.53 21.15 -37.74
C GLN A 374 2.42 22.16 -38.88
N GLY A 375 2.95 21.79 -40.06
CA GLY A 375 2.84 22.60 -41.29
C GLY A 375 3.85 23.75 -41.41
N VAL A 376 4.80 23.87 -40.50
CA VAL A 376 5.87 24.88 -40.59
C VAL A 376 6.92 24.43 -41.61
N LYS A 377 7.16 25.23 -42.65
CA LYS A 377 8.21 24.98 -43.64
C LYS A 377 9.59 24.96 -42.98
N LYS A 378 10.50 24.11 -43.47
CA LYS A 378 11.83 23.86 -42.90
C LYS A 378 12.67 25.14 -42.73
N GLU A 379 12.49 26.12 -43.57
CA GLU A 379 13.18 27.43 -43.56
C GLU A 379 12.68 28.37 -42.44
N LEU A 380 11.43 28.19 -41.98
CA LEU A 380 10.82 28.94 -40.89
C LEU A 380 10.85 28.14 -39.56
N TYR A 381 11.48 26.95 -39.55
CA TYR A 381 11.43 25.98 -38.49
C TYR A 381 11.89 26.58 -37.16
N LEU A 382 13.05 27.22 -37.14
CA LEU A 382 13.59 27.85 -35.93
C LEU A 382 12.74 29.02 -35.42
N LYS A 383 12.19 29.89 -36.32
CA LYS A 383 11.43 31.07 -35.90
C LYS A 383 10.02 30.76 -35.37
N ARG A 384 9.36 29.71 -35.86
CA ARG A 384 7.98 29.34 -35.45
C ARG A 384 7.92 28.23 -34.41
N LEU A 385 8.93 27.38 -34.34
CA LEU A 385 9.00 26.31 -33.32
C LEU A 385 9.55 26.81 -32.01
N TRP A 386 10.43 27.79 -32.04
CA TRP A 386 11.11 28.35 -30.86
C TRP A 386 10.13 28.79 -29.77
N PRO A 387 9.02 29.50 -30.01
CA PRO A 387 8.12 29.96 -28.96
C PRO A 387 7.47 28.77 -28.19
N TRP A 388 6.99 27.76 -28.92
CA TRP A 388 6.34 26.60 -28.28
C TRP A 388 7.31 25.73 -27.53
N GLY A 389 8.53 25.59 -28.05
CA GLY A 389 9.62 24.90 -27.37
C GLY A 389 10.03 25.60 -26.07
N ILE A 390 10.10 26.94 -26.09
CA ILE A 390 10.36 27.73 -24.87
C ILE A 390 9.24 27.58 -23.88
N LEU A 391 7.97 27.67 -24.29
CA LEU A 391 6.84 27.50 -23.39
C LEU A 391 6.85 26.11 -22.74
N PHE A 392 7.10 25.05 -23.52
CA PHE A 392 7.23 23.70 -22.95
C PHE A 392 8.40 23.59 -21.98
N ALA A 393 9.55 24.12 -22.34
CA ALA A 393 10.72 24.14 -21.45
C ALA A 393 10.46 24.98 -20.19
N LEU A 394 9.78 26.12 -20.31
CA LEU A 394 9.38 26.97 -19.20
C LEU A 394 8.43 26.24 -18.24
N TYR A 395 7.43 25.51 -18.78
CA TYR A 395 6.57 24.66 -17.97
C TYR A 395 7.39 23.68 -17.14
N VAL A 396 8.37 22.99 -17.76
CA VAL A 396 9.23 22.04 -17.05
C VAL A 396 10.10 22.72 -15.99
N VAL A 397 10.71 23.85 -16.33
CA VAL A 397 11.58 24.62 -15.41
C VAL A 397 10.81 25.15 -14.19
N LEU A 398 9.54 25.51 -14.39
CA LEU A 398 8.68 25.97 -13.30
C LEU A 398 8.15 24.79 -12.46
N MET A 399 7.69 23.71 -13.11
CA MET A 399 7.05 22.60 -12.39
C MET A 399 8.06 21.67 -11.70
N LEU A 400 9.24 21.43 -12.29
CA LEU A 400 10.23 20.51 -11.75
C LEU A 400 10.68 20.84 -10.32
N PRO A 401 11.03 22.10 -9.96
CA PRO A 401 11.39 22.43 -8.57
C PRO A 401 10.22 22.26 -7.59
N ALA A 402 8.98 22.50 -8.03
CA ALA A 402 7.80 22.26 -7.21
C ALA A 402 7.59 20.76 -6.93
N GLU A 403 7.75 19.90 -7.93
CA GLU A 403 7.70 18.45 -7.75
C GLU A 403 8.82 17.95 -6.83
N LEU A 404 10.05 18.45 -6.97
CA LEU A 404 11.18 18.11 -6.10
C LEU A 404 10.94 18.58 -4.66
N PHE A 405 10.31 19.74 -4.46
CA PHE A 405 9.89 20.18 -3.12
C PHE A 405 8.89 19.18 -2.51
N TYR A 406 7.84 18.82 -3.24
CA TYR A 406 6.87 17.84 -2.71
C TYR A 406 7.50 16.46 -2.46
N ARG A 407 8.46 16.05 -3.26
CA ARG A 407 9.22 14.81 -2.99
C ARG A 407 10.03 14.90 -1.70
N SER A 408 10.58 16.05 -1.36
CA SER A 408 11.29 16.26 -0.07
C SER A 408 10.36 16.16 1.15
N CYS A 409 9.05 16.18 0.94
CA CYS A 409 8.04 15.98 1.98
C CYS A 409 7.67 14.50 2.21
N TYR A 410 8.38 13.54 1.64
CA TYR A 410 8.10 12.10 1.81
C TYR A 410 7.95 11.66 3.27
N PRO A 411 8.73 12.14 4.25
CA PRO A 411 8.50 11.82 5.66
C PRO A 411 7.14 12.22 6.21
N LYS A 412 6.40 13.09 5.51
CA LYS A 412 5.02 13.50 5.85
C LYS A 412 3.96 12.83 4.97
N LEU A 413 4.36 11.99 4.02
CA LEU A 413 3.43 11.25 3.18
C LEU A 413 2.76 10.14 3.98
N TYR A 414 1.48 9.91 3.66
CA TYR A 414 0.75 8.75 4.16
C TYR A 414 1.58 7.46 3.97
N LEU A 415 1.63 6.63 4.98
CA LEU A 415 2.39 5.39 5.11
C LEU A 415 3.92 5.54 5.31
N TRP A 416 4.55 6.65 4.99
CA TRP A 416 6.00 6.77 5.13
C TRP A 416 6.48 6.74 6.58
N PRO A 417 5.90 7.52 7.51
CA PRO A 417 6.29 7.44 8.92
C PRO A 417 6.07 6.05 9.50
N ASP A 418 4.95 5.41 9.17
CA ASP A 418 4.64 4.06 9.64
C ASP A 418 5.59 3.03 9.06
N GLN A 419 5.88 3.11 7.76
CA GLN A 419 6.86 2.22 7.13
C GLN A 419 8.23 2.33 7.80
N LEU A 420 8.72 3.54 8.05
CA LEU A 420 10.01 3.75 8.73
C LEU A 420 10.00 3.18 10.15
N ARG A 421 8.91 3.37 10.90
CA ARG A 421 8.75 2.84 12.25
C ARG A 421 8.78 1.31 12.26
N TYR A 422 8.01 0.67 11.41
CA TYR A 422 7.96 -0.80 11.33
C TYR A 422 9.27 -1.41 10.83
N ASN A 423 9.92 -0.76 9.87
CA ASN A 423 11.25 -1.18 9.41
C ASN A 423 12.28 -1.10 10.55
N SER A 424 12.24 -0.04 11.36
CA SER A 424 13.11 0.13 12.52
C SER A 424 12.85 -0.94 13.59
N LEU A 425 11.58 -1.21 13.89
CA LEU A 425 11.20 -2.27 14.83
C LEU A 425 11.68 -3.65 14.37
N ALA A 426 11.48 -3.97 13.08
CA ALA A 426 11.92 -5.24 12.50
C ALA A 426 13.44 -5.41 12.63
N GLU A 427 14.18 -4.39 12.23
CA GLU A 427 15.64 -4.40 12.20
C GLU A 427 16.22 -4.52 13.63
N GLN A 428 15.77 -3.68 14.57
CA GLN A 428 16.23 -3.71 15.95
C GLN A 428 15.91 -5.02 16.67
N THR A 429 14.73 -5.60 16.40
CA THR A 429 14.35 -6.88 16.98
C THR A 429 15.25 -7.99 16.47
N TYR A 430 15.51 -8.04 15.16
CA TYR A 430 16.39 -9.06 14.61
C TYR A 430 17.86 -8.87 14.99
N GLU A 431 18.35 -7.62 15.08
CA GLU A 431 19.70 -7.32 15.58
C GLU A 431 19.90 -7.84 17.00
N LYS A 432 18.85 -7.78 17.84
CA LYS A 432 18.92 -8.22 19.23
C LYS A 432 18.85 -9.73 19.42
N TYR A 433 17.97 -10.40 18.68
CA TYR A 433 17.68 -11.82 18.90
C TYR A 433 18.23 -12.74 17.82
N GLY A 434 18.54 -12.24 16.64
CA GLY A 434 18.93 -13.07 15.50
C GLY A 434 17.91 -14.17 15.22
N ASP A 435 18.40 -15.36 14.90
CA ASP A 435 17.55 -16.51 14.57
C ASP A 435 16.85 -17.12 15.79
N ASP A 436 17.17 -16.68 17.01
CA ASP A 436 16.55 -17.18 18.24
C ASP A 436 15.07 -16.82 18.38
N ILE A 437 14.55 -15.90 17.57
CA ILE A 437 13.12 -15.57 17.54
C ILE A 437 12.27 -16.65 16.86
N PHE A 438 12.88 -17.48 16.00
CA PHE A 438 12.12 -18.47 15.24
C PHE A 438 11.75 -19.68 16.07
N GLY A 439 10.55 -20.21 15.86
CA GLY A 439 9.99 -21.33 16.59
C GLY A 439 9.47 -21.00 17.99
N LYS A 440 9.54 -19.73 18.44
CA LYS A 440 9.06 -19.31 19.75
C LYS A 440 7.63 -18.78 19.72
N THR A 441 6.97 -18.82 20.87
CA THR A 441 5.77 -18.03 21.13
C THR A 441 6.19 -16.65 21.63
N ILE A 442 5.85 -15.61 20.90
CA ILE A 442 6.21 -14.22 21.18
C ILE A 442 4.96 -13.49 21.67
N TYR A 443 4.94 -13.17 22.95
CA TYR A 443 3.91 -12.34 23.54
C TYR A 443 4.32 -10.87 23.47
N ILE A 444 3.44 -10.01 22.95
CA ILE A 444 3.66 -8.56 22.91
C ILE A 444 2.67 -7.91 23.86
N VAL A 445 3.16 -7.31 24.94
CA VAL A 445 2.35 -6.62 25.94
C VAL A 445 2.05 -5.21 25.45
N GLY A 446 0.78 -4.92 25.25
CA GLY A 446 0.30 -3.67 24.68
C GLY A 446 0.18 -3.73 23.15
N ASN A 447 -0.51 -2.75 22.57
CA ASN A 447 -0.64 -2.60 21.12
C ASN A 447 -0.68 -1.10 20.74
N THR A 448 0.21 -0.30 21.34
CA THR A 448 0.29 1.15 21.11
C THR A 448 0.69 1.47 19.67
N TYR A 449 1.42 0.55 19.03
CA TYR A 449 1.81 0.69 17.63
C TYR A 449 0.69 0.31 16.64
N GLU A 450 -0.47 -0.09 17.14
CA GLU A 450 -1.64 -0.50 16.34
C GLU A 450 -1.28 -1.58 15.27
N MET A 451 -0.41 -2.50 15.65
CA MET A 451 0.00 -3.61 14.79
C MET A 451 -1.11 -4.67 14.77
N SER A 452 -1.57 -5.07 13.60
CA SER A 452 -2.51 -6.19 13.48
C SER A 452 -1.82 -7.53 13.78
N ASP A 453 -2.56 -8.52 14.29
CA ASP A 453 -2.05 -9.88 14.56
C ASP A 453 -1.36 -10.48 13.33
N PHE A 454 -1.93 -10.22 12.16
CA PHE A 454 -1.34 -10.66 10.91
C PHE A 454 0.03 -10.01 10.66
N THR A 455 0.14 -8.68 10.80
CA THR A 455 1.40 -7.95 10.63
C THR A 455 2.45 -8.44 11.63
N ALA A 456 2.08 -8.60 12.90
CA ALA A 456 2.98 -9.09 13.92
C ALA A 456 3.50 -10.51 13.61
N ARG A 457 2.61 -11.41 13.24
CA ARG A 457 2.99 -12.80 12.92
C ARG A 457 3.97 -12.89 11.76
N THR A 458 3.78 -12.11 10.72
CA THR A 458 4.62 -12.13 9.51
C THR A 458 5.83 -11.21 9.63
N PHE A 459 5.82 -10.27 10.55
CA PHE A 459 6.87 -9.29 10.80
C PHE A 459 8.24 -9.94 11.06
N PHE A 460 8.28 -10.97 11.92
CA PHE A 460 9.52 -11.69 12.21
C PHE A 460 9.93 -12.65 11.09
N LYS A 461 8.99 -13.07 10.26
CA LYS A 461 9.22 -14.01 9.17
C LYS A 461 10.11 -13.41 8.07
N VAL A 462 10.18 -12.10 7.93
CA VAL A 462 10.98 -11.43 6.90
C VAL A 462 12.48 -11.76 6.99
N PHE A 463 12.96 -12.11 8.17
CA PHE A 463 14.37 -12.45 8.43
C PHE A 463 14.66 -13.95 8.34
N ASP A 464 13.63 -14.81 8.30
CA ASP A 464 13.83 -16.24 8.16
C ASP A 464 14.29 -16.59 6.73
N PRO A 465 15.52 -17.16 6.56
CA PRO A 465 16.05 -17.54 5.25
C PRO A 465 15.16 -18.56 4.53
N ASN A 466 14.47 -19.41 5.27
CA ASN A 466 13.59 -20.44 4.75
C ASN A 466 12.16 -19.94 4.53
N ARG A 467 11.83 -18.71 4.96
CA ARG A 467 10.49 -18.10 4.91
C ARG A 467 9.40 -18.89 5.61
N LYS A 468 9.76 -19.86 6.40
CA LYS A 468 8.77 -20.75 6.99
C LYS A 468 8.29 -20.25 8.33
N ALA A 469 9.19 -19.71 9.16
CA ALA A 469 8.94 -19.34 10.56
C ALA A 469 7.99 -20.32 11.26
N GLU A 470 8.13 -21.61 10.91
CA GLU A 470 7.27 -22.68 11.40
C GLU A 470 7.34 -22.72 12.92
N GLY A 471 6.17 -22.69 13.56
CA GLY A 471 6.09 -22.68 15.02
C GLY A 471 6.24 -21.32 15.69
N THR A 472 6.67 -20.26 14.98
CA THR A 472 6.69 -18.92 15.56
C THR A 472 5.27 -18.36 15.64
N LYS A 473 4.80 -18.10 16.87
CA LYS A 473 3.50 -17.49 17.13
C LYS A 473 3.70 -16.11 17.71
N VAL A 474 2.88 -15.15 17.32
CA VAL A 474 2.86 -13.79 17.88
C VAL A 474 1.47 -13.51 18.41
N GLU A 475 1.38 -13.16 19.68
CA GLU A 475 0.14 -12.89 20.39
C GLU A 475 0.23 -11.52 21.08
N PHE A 476 -0.75 -10.63 20.84
CA PHE A 476 -0.89 -9.42 21.63
C PHE A 476 -1.67 -9.72 22.89
N ILE A 477 -1.16 -9.25 24.01
CA ILE A 477 -1.78 -9.42 25.32
C ILE A 477 -1.88 -8.07 26.03
N ASP A 478 -2.95 -7.88 26.79
CA ASP A 478 -3.12 -6.68 27.60
C ASP A 478 -2.31 -6.75 28.88
N SER A 479 -2.14 -7.95 29.42
CA SER A 479 -1.42 -8.22 30.68
C SER A 479 -0.56 -9.47 30.56
N ILE A 480 0.54 -9.50 31.30
CA ILE A 480 1.35 -10.74 31.44
C ILE A 480 0.56 -11.92 32.02
N ARG A 481 -0.59 -11.68 32.65
CA ARG A 481 -1.50 -12.70 33.13
C ARG A 481 -2.18 -13.51 32.04
N ASP A 482 -2.24 -12.92 30.83
CA ASP A 482 -2.84 -13.57 29.66
C ASP A 482 -1.89 -14.60 29.03
N ILE A 483 -0.67 -14.75 29.57
CA ILE A 483 0.30 -15.72 29.09
C ILE A 483 -0.14 -17.11 29.56
N GLY A 484 -0.50 -17.97 28.58
CA GLY A 484 -0.99 -19.31 28.88
C GLY A 484 0.08 -20.28 29.42
N GLN A 485 1.35 -20.08 29.00
CA GLN A 485 2.45 -20.97 29.44
C GLN A 485 3.78 -20.19 29.47
N VAL A 486 4.54 -20.36 30.53
CA VAL A 486 5.86 -19.73 30.72
C VAL A 486 6.94 -20.78 30.61
N ASP A 487 7.51 -20.96 29.42
CA ASP A 487 8.54 -21.96 29.15
C ASP A 487 9.80 -21.37 28.51
N GLY A 488 10.74 -22.24 28.12
CA GLY A 488 11.95 -21.83 27.41
C GLY A 488 11.75 -21.39 25.97
N GLN A 489 10.57 -21.69 25.39
CA GLN A 489 10.23 -21.39 24.01
C GLN A 489 9.40 -20.11 23.87
N MET A 490 9.28 -19.30 24.91
CA MET A 490 8.59 -18.03 24.86
C MET A 490 9.56 -16.85 24.86
N LEU A 491 9.08 -15.76 24.27
CA LEU A 491 9.68 -14.43 24.34
C LEU A 491 8.56 -13.45 24.72
N VAL A 492 8.80 -12.62 25.73
CA VAL A 492 7.83 -11.60 26.14
C VAL A 492 8.43 -10.24 25.88
N LEU A 493 7.78 -9.51 24.98
CA LEU A 493 8.16 -8.18 24.56
C LEU A 493 7.13 -7.17 25.07
N ARG A 494 7.60 -6.04 25.55
CA ARG A 494 6.76 -4.90 25.90
C ARG A 494 7.04 -3.76 24.95
N GLU A 495 5.99 -3.10 24.45
CA GLU A 495 6.15 -1.92 23.61
C GLU A 495 6.78 -0.76 24.39
N ASP A 496 7.77 -0.13 23.80
CA ASP A 496 8.39 1.12 24.25
C ASP A 496 8.20 2.21 23.18
N PRO A 497 7.06 2.91 23.19
CA PRO A 497 6.79 3.96 22.21
C PRO A 497 7.79 5.12 22.26
N GLY A 498 8.40 5.36 23.42
CA GLY A 498 9.36 6.44 23.60
C GLY A 498 10.64 6.25 22.79
N HIS A 499 11.05 4.99 22.60
CA HIS A 499 12.26 4.63 21.84
C HIS A 499 11.97 3.94 20.52
N ASN A 500 10.70 3.78 20.17
CA ASN A 500 10.25 3.04 18.98
C ASN A 500 10.89 1.63 18.90
N ALA A 501 10.85 0.89 20.00
CA ALA A 501 11.50 -0.39 20.18
C ALA A 501 10.63 -1.34 21.02
N PHE A 502 11.03 -2.60 21.09
CA PHE A 502 10.49 -3.55 22.07
C PHE A 502 11.47 -3.72 23.22
N GLN A 503 10.95 -3.61 24.45
CA GLN A 503 11.66 -3.98 25.66
C GLN A 503 11.43 -5.47 25.94
N ASP A 504 12.50 -6.22 26.09
CA ASP A 504 12.44 -7.62 26.53
C ASP A 504 12.17 -7.69 28.04
N ILE A 505 11.07 -8.34 28.40
CA ILE A 505 10.69 -8.60 29.79
C ILE A 505 10.60 -10.10 30.11
N THR A 506 11.16 -10.95 29.23
CA THR A 506 11.07 -12.42 29.35
C THR A 506 11.60 -12.93 30.68
N ASP A 507 12.80 -12.47 31.07
CA ASP A 507 13.41 -12.92 32.33
C ASP A 507 12.66 -12.38 33.55
N PHE A 508 12.10 -11.19 33.46
CA PHE A 508 11.20 -10.66 34.49
C PHE A 508 9.99 -11.58 34.67
N VAL A 509 9.32 -11.92 33.58
CA VAL A 509 8.14 -12.80 33.62
C VAL A 509 8.51 -14.19 34.14
N ARG A 510 9.64 -14.76 33.70
CA ARG A 510 10.14 -16.07 34.23
C ARG A 510 10.48 -16.03 35.71
N SER A 511 10.95 -14.90 36.21
CA SER A 511 11.25 -14.72 37.62
C SER A 511 10.02 -14.49 38.49
N LEU A 512 8.87 -14.23 37.88
CA LEU A 512 7.63 -13.88 38.57
C LEU A 512 6.94 -15.13 39.09
N LYS A 513 7.35 -15.57 40.30
CA LYS A 513 6.73 -16.73 40.97
C LYS A 513 5.44 -16.38 41.67
N LEU A 514 5.39 -15.19 42.23
CA LEU A 514 4.26 -14.70 42.99
C LEU A 514 4.20 -13.17 42.87
N GLN A 515 3.02 -12.64 42.52
CA GLN A 515 2.74 -11.20 42.56
C GLN A 515 1.46 -10.98 43.39
N VAL A 516 1.59 -10.14 44.38
CA VAL A 516 0.44 -9.74 45.22
C VAL A 516 -0.26 -8.56 44.57
N ASP A 517 -1.56 -8.69 44.34
CA ASP A 517 -2.42 -7.57 43.90
C ASP A 517 -2.87 -6.79 45.14
N TYR A 518 -3.43 -7.46 46.10
CA TYR A 518 -3.79 -6.95 47.43
C TYR A 518 -4.02 -8.08 48.44
N GLY A 519 -3.97 -7.75 49.72
CA GLY A 519 -4.43 -8.57 50.80
C GLY A 519 -3.57 -9.81 51.15
N TYR A 520 -2.32 -9.91 50.62
CA TYR A 520 -1.36 -10.96 51.02
C TYR A 520 -0.02 -10.35 51.39
N TYR A 521 0.53 -10.77 52.52
CA TYR A 521 1.69 -10.17 53.15
C TYR A 521 2.91 -11.11 53.12
N SER A 522 4.11 -10.51 53.21
CA SER A 522 5.36 -11.24 53.10
C SER A 522 5.60 -12.31 54.19
N ASP A 523 4.88 -12.25 55.30
CA ASP A 523 4.91 -13.21 56.39
C ASP A 523 3.82 -14.31 56.27
N GLY A 524 3.14 -14.36 55.13
CA GLY A 524 2.12 -15.35 54.81
C GLY A 524 0.71 -15.02 55.26
N TRP A 525 0.50 -13.92 56.00
CA TRP A 525 -0.84 -13.48 56.35
C TRP A 525 -1.64 -13.01 55.14
N MET A 526 -2.93 -13.31 55.18
CA MET A 526 -3.89 -12.93 54.15
C MET A 526 -5.09 -12.20 54.77
N ASP A 527 -5.54 -11.14 54.13
CA ASP A 527 -6.73 -10.41 54.54
C ASP A 527 -8.00 -11.19 54.19
N GLU A 528 -9.16 -10.70 54.70
CA GLU A 528 -10.50 -11.24 54.43
C GLU A 528 -10.77 -11.33 52.92
N HIS A 529 -10.24 -10.39 52.17
CA HIS A 529 -10.20 -10.40 50.69
C HIS A 529 -8.75 -10.30 50.23
N ALA A 530 -8.34 -11.21 49.35
CA ALA A 530 -7.00 -11.17 48.81
C ALA A 530 -6.98 -11.59 47.32
N SER A 531 -6.06 -11.01 46.59
CA SER A 531 -5.81 -11.38 45.19
C SER A 531 -4.31 -11.41 44.90
N LEU A 532 -3.89 -12.46 44.23
CA LEU A 532 -2.50 -12.62 43.84
C LEU A 532 -2.38 -13.41 42.53
N THR A 533 -1.33 -13.15 41.79
CA THR A 533 -0.96 -13.94 40.62
C THR A 533 0.16 -14.90 40.99
N VAL A 534 -0.03 -16.16 40.68
CA VAL A 534 0.92 -17.24 40.97
C VAL A 534 1.30 -17.95 39.69
N MET A 535 2.57 -18.26 39.52
CA MET A 535 3.03 -19.12 38.44
C MET A 535 3.00 -20.56 38.92
N ALA A 536 2.23 -21.43 38.27
CA ALA A 536 2.26 -22.86 38.51
C ALA A 536 3.66 -23.43 38.23
N GLY A 537 4.05 -24.45 38.97
CA GLY A 537 5.34 -25.11 38.76
C GLY A 537 5.33 -26.07 37.56
N SER A 538 6.36 -26.89 37.50
CA SER A 538 6.54 -27.86 36.39
C SER A 538 5.44 -28.94 36.34
N THR A 539 4.74 -29.16 37.43
CA THR A 539 3.61 -30.12 37.52
C THR A 539 2.27 -29.50 37.12
N GLY A 540 2.19 -28.17 37.02
CA GLY A 540 0.93 -27.44 36.84
C GLY A 540 0.08 -27.39 38.11
N GLU A 541 0.60 -27.81 39.25
CA GLU A 541 -0.11 -27.82 40.52
C GLU A 541 0.31 -26.66 41.41
N ILE A 542 -0.67 -25.99 42.04
CA ILE A 542 -0.47 -24.94 43.03
C ILE A 542 -1.03 -25.46 44.34
N GLU A 543 -0.15 -25.80 45.29
CA GLU A 543 -0.53 -26.29 46.60
C GLU A 543 -0.73 -25.11 47.55
N LEU A 544 -1.82 -25.12 48.29
CA LEU A 544 -2.19 -24.12 49.29
C LEU A 544 -2.31 -24.80 50.64
N GLU A 545 -1.48 -24.42 51.59
CA GLU A 545 -1.63 -24.75 53.00
C GLU A 545 -2.19 -23.52 53.71
N ILE A 546 -3.42 -23.63 54.22
CA ILE A 546 -4.17 -22.54 54.81
C ILE A 546 -4.33 -22.81 56.30
N MET A 547 -3.80 -21.93 57.12
CA MET A 547 -3.83 -22.03 58.58
C MET A 547 -4.70 -20.91 59.16
N TYR A 548 -5.74 -21.28 59.89
CA TYR A 548 -6.54 -20.35 60.66
C TYR A 548 -6.12 -20.46 62.15
N PRO A 549 -5.44 -19.43 62.70
CA PRO A 549 -4.96 -19.49 64.10
C PRO A 549 -6.02 -19.10 65.11
N GLY A 550 -7.23 -18.78 64.68
CA GLY A 550 -8.35 -18.44 65.54
C GLY A 550 -9.10 -19.64 66.11
N VAL A 551 -10.14 -19.36 66.93
CA VAL A 551 -11.03 -20.39 67.46
C VAL A 551 -12.10 -20.68 66.42
N MET A 552 -12.21 -21.94 66.01
CA MET A 552 -13.19 -22.37 65.00
C MET A 552 -14.59 -22.45 65.61
N SER A 553 -15.56 -21.85 64.92
CA SER A 553 -17.01 -21.91 65.26
C SER A 553 -17.73 -23.05 64.50
N GLY A 554 -17.09 -23.62 63.46
CA GLY A 554 -17.61 -24.73 62.66
C GLY A 554 -18.37 -24.31 61.40
N GLY A 555 -18.31 -23.02 61.07
CA GLY A 555 -18.93 -22.47 59.85
C GLY A 555 -17.98 -21.74 58.91
N GLU A 556 -16.67 -21.83 59.20
CA GLU A 556 -15.63 -21.15 58.44
C GLU A 556 -15.46 -21.78 57.07
N SER A 557 -15.37 -20.94 56.07
CA SER A 557 -15.12 -21.36 54.68
C SER A 557 -14.34 -20.30 53.90
N ILE A 558 -13.67 -20.76 52.88
CA ILE A 558 -12.90 -19.94 51.95
C ILE A 558 -13.48 -20.14 50.56
N SER A 559 -13.75 -19.06 49.89
CA SER A 559 -14.09 -19.03 48.46
C SER A 559 -12.80 -18.75 47.68
N ILE A 560 -12.38 -19.68 46.82
CA ILE A 560 -11.17 -19.55 46.01
C ILE A 560 -11.60 -19.55 44.52
N ALA A 561 -11.34 -18.46 43.79
CA ALA A 561 -11.54 -18.39 42.37
C ALA A 561 -10.18 -18.40 41.64
N LYS A 562 -10.10 -19.13 40.53
CA LYS A 562 -8.99 -19.14 39.61
C LYS A 562 -9.40 -18.38 38.34
N ASP A 563 -8.73 -17.28 38.05
CA ASP A 563 -9.03 -16.43 36.92
C ASP A 563 -10.53 -16.00 36.90
N GLU A 564 -11.24 -16.28 35.83
CA GLU A 564 -12.68 -16.02 35.69
C GLU A 564 -13.54 -17.26 36.00
N GLU A 565 -12.92 -18.35 36.49
CA GLU A 565 -13.66 -19.56 36.81
C GLU A 565 -14.57 -19.35 38.03
N PRO A 566 -15.69 -20.12 38.12
CA PRO A 566 -16.54 -20.06 39.29
C PRO A 566 -15.77 -20.40 40.57
N ALA A 567 -15.97 -19.61 41.61
CA ALA A 567 -15.28 -19.80 42.87
C ALA A 567 -15.62 -21.14 43.52
N ARG A 568 -14.59 -21.86 43.98
CA ARG A 568 -14.71 -23.08 44.74
C ARG A 568 -14.78 -22.76 46.23
N ILE A 569 -15.83 -23.20 46.90
CA ILE A 569 -15.97 -23.03 48.35
C ILE A 569 -15.29 -24.20 49.05
N LEU A 570 -14.32 -23.90 49.90
CA LEU A 570 -13.59 -24.85 50.73
C LEU A 570 -14.00 -24.64 52.21
N PRO A 571 -14.75 -25.56 52.81
CA PRO A 571 -15.05 -25.49 54.25
C PRO A 571 -13.82 -25.84 55.06
N LEU A 572 -13.51 -25.04 56.09
CA LEU A 572 -12.45 -25.33 57.06
C LEU A 572 -12.96 -26.35 58.07
N ARG A 573 -12.40 -27.56 58.02
CA ARG A 573 -12.74 -28.65 58.97
C ARG A 573 -11.71 -28.80 60.08
N SER A 574 -10.59 -28.11 59.94
CA SER A 574 -9.49 -28.09 60.92
C SER A 574 -8.77 -26.74 60.83
N SER A 575 -7.97 -26.41 61.86
CA SER A 575 -7.18 -25.18 61.87
C SER A 575 -6.14 -25.09 60.76
N VAL A 576 -5.80 -26.21 60.12
CA VAL A 576 -4.95 -26.28 58.94
C VAL A 576 -5.64 -27.12 57.89
N VAL A 577 -5.74 -26.58 56.68
CA VAL A 577 -6.33 -27.25 55.52
C VAL A 577 -5.37 -27.12 54.32
N THR A 578 -5.11 -28.24 53.66
CA THR A 578 -4.33 -28.28 52.44
C THR A 578 -5.28 -28.50 51.24
N THR A 579 -5.08 -27.77 50.19
CA THR A 579 -5.81 -27.94 48.93
C THR A 579 -4.88 -27.63 47.77
N SER A 580 -5.24 -28.13 46.59
CA SER A 580 -4.50 -27.82 45.37
C SER A 580 -5.42 -27.23 44.31
N ILE A 581 -4.83 -26.40 43.44
CA ILE A 581 -5.44 -25.81 42.27
C ILE A 581 -4.65 -26.30 41.08
N GLN A 582 -5.35 -26.84 40.08
CA GLN A 582 -4.75 -27.33 38.87
C GLN A 582 -4.68 -26.21 37.83
N ALA A 583 -3.54 -26.08 37.18
CA ALA A 583 -3.25 -25.17 36.05
C ALA A 583 -2.39 -25.90 35.02
N GLU A 584 -2.09 -25.28 33.91
CA GLU A 584 -1.07 -25.80 33.00
C GLU A 584 0.34 -25.56 33.58
N PRO A 585 1.31 -26.45 33.30
CA PRO A 585 2.70 -26.22 33.72
C PRO A 585 3.18 -24.82 33.29
N TRP A 586 3.75 -24.08 34.23
CA TRP A 586 4.29 -22.73 34.06
C TRP A 586 3.24 -21.65 33.69
N GLN A 587 1.95 -21.92 33.88
CA GLN A 587 0.89 -20.97 33.70
C GLN A 587 0.87 -19.91 34.82
N LEU A 588 0.68 -18.63 34.46
CA LEU A 588 0.35 -17.57 35.41
C LEU A 588 -1.15 -17.54 35.62
N VAL A 589 -1.60 -17.76 36.83
CA VAL A 589 -3.02 -17.77 37.22
C VAL A 589 -3.28 -16.71 38.28
N GLN A 590 -4.42 -16.04 38.20
CA GLN A 590 -4.90 -15.17 39.26
C GLN A 590 -5.73 -15.98 40.24
N LEU A 591 -5.36 -15.91 41.51
CA LEU A 591 -6.12 -16.48 42.60
C LEU A 591 -6.78 -15.38 43.42
N LYS A 592 -8.10 -15.47 43.60
CA LYS A 592 -8.87 -14.58 44.46
C LYS A 592 -9.38 -15.37 45.62
N PHE A 593 -9.20 -14.83 46.82
CA PHE A 593 -9.60 -15.44 48.07
C PHE A 593 -10.60 -14.55 48.77
N ASP A 594 -11.74 -15.12 49.17
CA ASP A 594 -12.75 -14.46 50.00
C ASP A 594 -13.03 -15.37 51.20
N TYR A 595 -12.74 -14.87 52.39
CA TYR A 595 -12.96 -15.55 53.64
C TYR A 595 -14.27 -15.07 54.27
N ASN A 596 -15.07 -15.99 54.81
CA ASN A 596 -16.25 -15.64 55.60
C ASN A 596 -15.94 -15.42 57.08
N PHE A 597 -14.66 -15.34 57.44
CA PHE A 597 -14.15 -15.18 58.81
C PHE A 597 -12.90 -14.30 58.83
N TYR A 598 -12.60 -13.78 60.04
CA TYR A 598 -11.39 -12.99 60.28
C TYR A 598 -10.99 -13.10 61.77
N MET A 599 -9.76 -12.67 62.08
CA MET A 599 -9.23 -12.66 63.45
C MET A 599 -9.82 -11.48 64.25
N GLN A 600 -10.66 -11.77 65.21
CA GLN A 600 -11.34 -10.73 66.03
C GLN A 600 -10.38 -9.93 66.92
N ASN A 601 -9.20 -10.48 67.26
CA ASN A 601 -8.23 -9.93 68.20
C ASN A 601 -6.91 -9.53 67.54
N ALA A 602 -6.84 -9.38 66.23
CA ALA A 602 -5.61 -8.92 65.60
C ALA A 602 -5.24 -7.51 66.06
N ARG A 603 -4.13 -7.38 66.77
CA ARG A 603 -3.62 -6.11 67.28
C ARG A 603 -3.15 -5.12 66.20
N GLU A 604 -2.94 -5.63 65.00
CA GLU A 604 -2.47 -4.84 63.88
C GLU A 604 -3.36 -5.10 62.69
N GLN A 605 -4.02 -4.05 62.20
CA GLN A 605 -4.60 -4.04 60.87
C GLN A 605 -3.51 -3.63 59.88
N ARG A 606 -3.35 -4.39 58.81
CA ARG A 606 -2.31 -4.17 57.79
C ARG A 606 -2.84 -3.70 56.46
N GLY A 607 -4.07 -3.35 56.37
CA GLY A 607 -4.75 -2.88 55.17
C GLY A 607 -6.14 -2.30 55.50
N GLU A 608 -6.99 -2.21 54.52
CA GLU A 608 -8.39 -1.81 54.70
C GLU A 608 -9.23 -2.96 55.28
N ASP A 609 -8.82 -4.20 54.98
CA ASP A 609 -9.48 -5.45 55.42
C ASP A 609 -8.82 -6.07 56.66
N ARG A 610 -9.52 -7.04 57.21
CA ARG A 610 -9.11 -7.75 58.45
C ARG A 610 -8.33 -8.99 58.10
N LEU A 611 -7.29 -9.31 58.89
CA LEU A 611 -6.52 -10.54 58.75
C LEU A 611 -7.41 -11.77 58.95
N ALA A 612 -7.37 -12.72 58.01
CA ALA A 612 -8.17 -13.94 58.05
C ALA A 612 -7.35 -15.21 58.32
N ALA A 613 -6.32 -15.48 57.56
CA ALA A 613 -5.56 -16.70 57.64
C ALA A 613 -4.07 -16.50 57.34
N ILE A 614 -3.24 -17.48 57.64
CA ILE A 614 -1.86 -17.61 57.17
C ILE A 614 -1.88 -18.64 56.04
N VAL A 615 -1.36 -18.27 54.85
CA VAL A 615 -1.37 -19.12 53.68
C VAL A 615 0.06 -19.32 53.17
N HIS A 616 0.46 -20.57 53.02
CA HIS A 616 1.68 -20.96 52.36
C HIS A 616 1.36 -21.51 50.98
N ILE A 617 2.02 -20.98 49.97
CA ILE A 617 1.81 -21.34 48.58
C ILE A 617 3.05 -22.04 48.06
N THR A 618 2.88 -23.24 47.54
CA THR A 618 3.96 -24.06 46.94
C THR A 618 3.58 -24.42 45.51
N THR A 619 4.54 -24.25 44.59
CA THR A 619 4.36 -24.57 43.18
C THR A 619 5.43 -25.57 42.75
N PRO A 620 5.19 -26.89 42.88
CA PRO A 620 6.16 -27.97 42.64
C PRO A 620 6.55 -28.13 41.16
#